data_8d9c6c074341de97667414219e6279d9
#
_entry.id   8d9c6c074341de97667414219e6279d9
#
_cell.length_a   1.000
_cell.length_b   1.000
_cell.length_c   1.000
_cell.angle_alpha   90.00
_cell.angle_beta   90.00
_cell.angle_gamma   90.00
#
_symmetry.space_group_name_H-M   'P 1'
#
loop_
_entity.id
_entity.type
_entity.pdbx_description
1 polymer ?
#
loop_
_entity_poly.entity_id
_entity_poly.type
_entity_poly.pdbx_seq_one_letter_code
_entity_poly.pdbx_strand_id
1 'polypeptide(L)' 'MTDIELAYAKTFSGASGQRVLAHLRQITIERVLGANATESELRSLESQRMLVHQIETLVSRGRGE' A
#
# COMPACT_ATOMS: atom_id res chain seq x y z
N MET A 1 20.13 2.03 -0.20
CA MET A 1 19.09 1.32 -0.97
C MET A 1 19.37 -0.18 -0.91
N THR A 2 18.38 -0.97 -0.54
CA THR A 2 18.52 -2.42 -0.46
C THR A 2 17.98 -3.08 -1.72
N ASP A 3 18.36 -4.35 -1.94
CA ASP A 3 17.86 -5.11 -3.09
C ASP A 3 16.34 -5.20 -3.08
N ILE A 4 15.73 -5.36 -1.90
CA ILE A 4 14.27 -5.46 -1.82
C ILE A 4 13.59 -4.12 -2.15
N GLU A 5 14.16 -3.01 -1.70
CA GLU A 5 13.63 -1.68 -2.03
C GLU A 5 13.67 -1.44 -3.53
N LEU A 6 14.78 -1.80 -4.17
CA LEU A 6 14.92 -1.67 -5.61
C LEU A 6 13.90 -2.54 -6.36
N ALA A 7 13.67 -3.77 -5.88
CA ALA A 7 12.67 -4.67 -6.47
C ALA A 7 11.27 -4.08 -6.38
N TYR A 8 10.90 -3.52 -5.23
CA TYR A 8 9.61 -2.85 -5.08
C TYR A 8 9.47 -1.68 -6.03
N ALA A 9 10.49 -0.83 -6.14
CA ALA A 9 10.47 0.30 -7.05
C ALA A 9 10.28 -0.14 -8.51
N LYS A 10 11.00 -1.18 -8.93
CA LYS A 10 10.89 -1.71 -10.29
C LYS A 10 9.51 -2.28 -10.57
N THR A 11 8.96 -3.04 -9.63
CA THR A 11 7.65 -3.68 -9.78
C THR A 11 6.54 -2.65 -10.00
N PHE A 12 6.62 -1.52 -9.29
CA PHE A 12 5.57 -0.51 -9.33
C PHE A 12 5.95 0.72 -10.17
N SER A 13 6.98 0.64 -11.03
CA SER A 13 7.44 1.80 -11.80
C SER A 13 6.68 2.03 -13.10
N GLY A 14 6.15 0.99 -13.72
CA GLY A 14 5.43 1.12 -14.98
C GLY A 14 3.96 1.51 -14.77
N ALA A 15 3.26 1.76 -15.88
CA ALA A 15 1.85 2.16 -15.81
C ALA A 15 0.99 1.13 -15.09
N SER A 16 1.18 -0.17 -15.38
CA SER A 16 0.43 -1.23 -14.72
C SER A 16 0.76 -1.32 -13.23
N GLY A 17 2.04 -1.21 -12.88
CA GLY A 17 2.46 -1.24 -11.48
C GLY A 17 1.89 -0.07 -10.69
N GLN A 18 1.89 1.11 -11.28
CA GLN A 18 1.31 2.30 -10.66
C GLN A 18 -0.21 2.15 -10.47
N ARG A 19 -0.90 1.55 -11.44
CA ARG A 19 -2.33 1.30 -11.32
C ARG A 19 -2.65 0.30 -10.21
N VAL A 20 -1.84 -0.74 -10.07
CA VAL A 20 -2.00 -1.71 -9.00
C VAL A 20 -1.80 -1.04 -7.64
N LEU A 21 -0.74 -0.24 -7.51
CA LEU A 21 -0.47 0.45 -6.24
C LEU A 21 -1.59 1.43 -5.89
N ALA A 22 -2.10 2.17 -6.87
CA ALA A 22 -3.23 3.07 -6.66
C ALA A 22 -4.49 2.31 -6.23
N HIS A 23 -4.74 1.13 -6.81
CA HIS A 23 -5.87 0.30 -6.43
C HIS A 23 -5.71 -0.25 -5.02
N LEU A 24 -4.51 -0.72 -4.66
CA LEU A 24 -4.24 -1.18 -3.29
C LEU A 24 -4.51 -0.06 -2.27
N ARG A 25 -4.11 1.15 -2.60
CA ARG A 25 -4.38 2.32 -1.76
C ARG A 25 -5.88 2.59 -1.64
N GLN A 26 -6.60 2.49 -2.75
CA GLN A 26 -8.04 2.74 -2.79
C GLN A 26 -8.82 1.75 -1.92
N ILE A 27 -8.45 0.48 -1.94
CA ILE A 27 -9.17 -0.57 -1.19
C ILE A 27 -8.72 -0.69 0.27
N THR A 28 -7.73 0.08 0.70
CA THR A 28 -7.22 0.05 2.08
C THR A 28 -7.20 1.43 2.72
N ILE A 29 -6.29 2.30 2.29
CA ILE A 29 -6.07 3.60 2.93
C ILE A 29 -7.28 4.52 2.73
N GLU A 30 -7.85 4.50 1.54
CA GLU A 30 -8.99 5.37 1.18
C GLU A 30 -10.34 4.75 1.47
N ARG A 31 -10.35 3.50 1.92
CA ARG A 31 -11.59 2.82 2.24
C ARG A 31 -12.13 3.29 3.58
N VAL A 32 -13.43 3.56 3.61
CA VAL A 32 -14.13 3.95 4.84
C VAL A 32 -15.18 2.88 5.14
N LEU A 33 -15.16 2.33 6.36
CA LEU A 33 -16.16 1.38 6.81
C LEU A 33 -17.39 2.13 7.33
N GLY A 34 -18.56 1.49 7.19
CA GLY A 34 -19.80 2.07 7.67
C GLY A 34 -19.89 2.16 9.18
N ALA A 35 -20.94 2.84 9.67
CA ALA A 35 -21.14 3.06 11.11
C ALA A 35 -21.33 1.77 11.90
N ASN A 36 -21.75 0.69 11.22
CA ASN A 36 -22.00 -0.61 11.86
C ASN A 36 -20.79 -1.55 11.78
N ALA A 37 -19.63 -1.06 11.37
CA ALA A 37 -18.44 -1.87 11.30
C ALA A 37 -18.05 -2.38 12.69
N THR A 38 -17.67 -3.65 12.76
CA THR A 38 -17.21 -4.25 14.01
C THR A 38 -15.77 -3.81 14.31
N GLU A 39 -15.37 -3.97 15.57
CA GLU A 39 -13.99 -3.69 15.97
C GLU A 39 -13.00 -4.58 15.23
N SER A 40 -13.36 -5.86 14.99
CA SER A 40 -12.53 -6.78 14.21
C SER A 40 -12.35 -6.29 12.77
N GLU A 41 -13.41 -5.80 12.15
CA GLU A 41 -13.33 -5.25 10.79
C GLU A 41 -12.43 -4.02 10.75
N LEU A 42 -12.55 -3.14 11.73
CA LEU A 42 -11.71 -1.94 11.82
C LEU A 42 -10.23 -2.30 11.99
N ARG A 43 -9.94 -3.28 12.86
CA ARG A 43 -8.55 -3.75 13.06
C ARG A 43 -7.99 -4.39 11.80
N SER A 44 -8.80 -5.19 11.10
CA SER A 44 -8.38 -5.84 9.87
C SER A 44 -8.03 -4.80 8.81
N LEU A 45 -8.87 -3.78 8.65
CA LEU A 45 -8.61 -2.71 7.68
C LEU A 45 -7.36 -1.93 8.07
N GLU A 46 -7.15 -1.65 9.35
CA GLU A 46 -5.97 -0.92 9.82
C GLU A 46 -4.69 -1.71 9.52
N SER A 47 -4.71 -3.02 9.72
CA SER A 47 -3.56 -3.88 9.38
C SER A 47 -3.26 -3.84 7.88
N GLN A 48 -4.29 -3.85 7.05
CA GLN A 48 -4.13 -3.74 5.60
C GLN A 48 -3.54 -2.39 5.20
N ARG A 49 -3.99 -1.31 5.83
CA ARG A 49 -3.44 0.04 5.62
C ARG A 49 -1.96 0.10 5.95
N MET A 50 -1.58 -0.49 7.07
CA MET A 50 -0.18 -0.53 7.49
C MET A 50 0.69 -1.24 6.46
N LEU A 51 0.23 -2.37 5.93
CA LEU A 51 0.97 -3.09 4.91
C LEU A 51 1.14 -2.25 3.64
N VAL A 52 0.08 -1.61 3.17
CA VAL A 52 0.16 -0.78 1.97
C VAL A 52 1.07 0.43 2.18
N HIS A 53 1.03 1.07 3.34
CA HIS A 53 1.98 2.14 3.68
C HIS A 53 3.43 1.64 3.63
N GLN A 54 3.67 0.42 4.13
CA GLN A 54 5.01 -0.18 4.09
C GLN A 54 5.45 -0.41 2.65
N ILE A 55 4.56 -0.90 1.80
CA ILE A 55 4.85 -1.08 0.36
C ILE A 55 5.21 0.25 -0.27
N GLU A 56 4.41 1.29 -0.02
CA GLU A 56 4.68 2.63 -0.57
C GLU A 56 6.03 3.18 -0.09
N THR A 57 6.37 2.95 1.16
CA THR A 57 7.67 3.36 1.70
C THR A 57 8.82 2.67 0.99
N LEU A 58 8.69 1.36 0.75
CA LEU A 58 9.74 0.61 0.05
C LEU A 58 9.89 1.09 -1.39
N VAL A 59 8.77 1.37 -2.06
CA VAL A 59 8.79 1.92 -3.43
C VAL A 59 9.52 3.27 -3.45
N SER A 60 9.17 4.16 -2.53
CA SER A 60 9.79 5.49 -2.46
C SER A 60 11.29 5.39 -2.20
N ARG A 61 11.71 4.54 -1.27
CA ARG A 61 13.13 4.34 -0.98
C ARG A 61 13.87 3.77 -2.18
N GLY A 62 13.26 2.85 -2.89
CA GLY A 62 13.86 2.28 -4.10
C GLY A 62 13.99 3.28 -5.24
N ARG A 63 13.21 4.35 -5.23
CA ARG A 63 13.33 5.47 -6.18
C ARG A 63 14.33 6.52 -5.73
N GLY A 64 14.87 6.41 -4.51
CA GLY A 64 15.78 7.39 -3.95
C GLY A 64 15.09 8.57 -3.28
N GLU A 65 13.84 8.40 -2.97
CA GLU A 65 13.04 9.46 -2.31
C GLU A 65 13.12 9.39 -0.78
#